data_d456c3d4c5a4602a597066270d3c8062
#
_entry.id   d456c3d4c5a4602a597066270d3c8062
#
_cell.length_a   1.000
_cell.length_b   1.000
_cell.length_c   1.000
_cell.angle_alpha   90.00
_cell.angle_beta   90.00
_cell.angle_gamma   90.00
#
_symmetry.space_group_name_H-M   'P 1'
#
loop_
_entity.id
_entity.type
_entity.pdbx_description
1 polymer ?
#
loop_
_entity_poly.entity_id
_entity_poly.type
_entity_poly.pdbx_seq_one_letter_code
_entity_poly.pdbx_strand_id
1 'polypeptide(L)'
;MSVRVKAAALAVAIAAADQLAGWAVRREAAHLPWTLGRELSIRLAHNTGISFSRLAGSGEWLRVMIAVVCVGLALAIWRAPARFAVPLAFVLGGAAGNLIDRVRFGYVVDYIAVGPWPTFNVGDVAIAIGAALIVIAVVWPTSFTRAGRGA
;
A
#
# COMPACT_ATOMS: atom_id res chain seq x y z
N MET A 1 -11.30 -3.17 21.77
CA MET A 1 -10.08 -3.37 20.92
C MET A 1 -9.24 -2.11 20.94
N SER A 2 -7.94 -2.23 21.21
CA SER A 2 -7.02 -1.09 21.18
C SER A 2 -6.89 -0.52 19.76
N VAL A 3 -6.48 0.75 19.63
CA VAL A 3 -6.26 1.40 18.33
C VAL A 3 -5.22 0.64 17.50
N ARG A 4 -4.22 0.05 18.14
CA ARG A 4 -3.16 -0.74 17.49
C ARG A 4 -3.69 -2.04 16.88
N VAL A 5 -4.59 -2.73 17.58
CA VAL A 5 -5.25 -3.94 17.06
C VAL A 5 -6.16 -3.59 15.88
N LYS A 6 -6.89 -2.46 15.95
CA LYS A 6 -7.68 -1.97 14.81
C LYS A 6 -6.80 -1.62 13.61
N ALA A 7 -5.65 -1.00 13.85
CA ALA A 7 -4.68 -0.66 12.81
C ALA A 7 -4.08 -1.92 12.15
N ALA A 8 -3.70 -2.91 12.94
CA ALA A 8 -3.22 -4.19 12.40
C ALA A 8 -4.29 -4.91 11.56
N ALA A 9 -5.54 -4.94 12.03
CA ALA A 9 -6.66 -5.48 11.27
C ALA A 9 -6.90 -4.70 9.96
N LEU A 10 -6.78 -3.37 9.99
CA LEU A 10 -6.87 -2.53 8.81
C LEU A 10 -5.77 -2.85 7.78
N ALA A 11 -4.52 -3.02 8.22
CA ALA A 11 -3.43 -3.39 7.32
C ALA A 11 -3.70 -4.75 6.63
N VAL A 12 -4.19 -5.73 7.37
CA VAL A 12 -4.58 -7.03 6.81
C VAL A 12 -5.74 -6.87 5.81
N ALA A 13 -6.74 -6.07 6.14
CA ALA A 13 -7.88 -5.83 5.26
C ALA A 13 -7.47 -5.14 3.94
N ILE A 14 -6.56 -4.17 4.01
CA ILE A 14 -6.02 -3.49 2.82
C ILE A 14 -5.24 -4.49 1.95
N ALA A 15 -4.33 -5.28 2.54
CA ALA A 15 -3.58 -6.28 1.78
C ALA A 15 -4.52 -7.33 1.15
N ALA A 16 -5.57 -7.76 1.87
CA ALA A 16 -6.56 -8.68 1.34
C ALA A 16 -7.36 -8.07 0.18
N ALA A 17 -7.79 -6.80 0.31
CA ALA A 17 -8.51 -6.08 -0.75
C ALA A 17 -7.65 -5.93 -2.01
N ASP A 18 -6.37 -5.58 -1.86
CA ASP A 18 -5.42 -5.49 -2.96
C ASP A 18 -5.26 -6.85 -3.67
N GLN A 19 -5.04 -7.92 -2.91
CA GLN A 19 -4.89 -9.27 -3.47
C GLN A 19 -6.16 -9.78 -4.15
N LEU A 20 -7.34 -9.50 -3.60
CA LEU A 20 -8.62 -9.85 -4.20
C LEU A 20 -8.87 -9.09 -5.49
N ALA A 21 -8.59 -7.79 -5.52
CA ALA A 21 -8.72 -6.98 -6.73
C ALA A 21 -7.76 -7.46 -7.83
N GLY A 22 -6.49 -7.68 -7.51
CA GLY A 22 -5.50 -8.23 -8.43
C GLY A 22 -5.87 -9.64 -8.93
N TRP A 23 -6.45 -10.49 -8.08
CA TRP A 23 -6.96 -11.80 -8.48
C TRP A 23 -8.12 -11.67 -9.47
N ALA A 24 -9.10 -10.81 -9.19
CA ALA A 24 -10.24 -10.58 -10.07
C ALA A 24 -9.80 -10.08 -11.45
N VAL A 25 -8.91 -9.10 -11.50
CA VAL A 25 -8.39 -8.56 -12.76
C VAL A 25 -7.64 -9.63 -13.57
N ARG A 26 -6.80 -10.45 -12.94
CA ARG A 26 -6.11 -11.54 -13.64
C ARG A 26 -7.07 -12.59 -14.19
N ARG A 27 -8.18 -12.85 -13.49
CA ARG A 27 -9.18 -13.81 -13.95
C ARG A 27 -9.89 -13.33 -15.21
N GLU A 28 -10.08 -12.03 -15.33
CA GLU A 28 -10.74 -11.37 -16.47
C GLU A 28 -9.75 -10.90 -17.56
N ALA A 29 -8.48 -11.31 -17.48
CA ALA A 29 -7.41 -10.81 -18.35
C ALA A 29 -7.71 -10.94 -19.84
N ALA A 30 -8.43 -11.98 -20.26
CA ALA A 30 -8.84 -12.20 -21.67
C ALA A 30 -9.84 -11.14 -22.19
N HIS A 31 -10.52 -10.45 -21.30
CA HIS A 31 -11.55 -9.44 -21.63
C HIS A 31 -11.09 -8.00 -21.40
N LEU A 32 -9.82 -7.82 -21.05
CA LEU A 32 -9.21 -6.49 -20.83
C LEU A 32 -8.67 -5.91 -22.14
N PRO A 33 -8.55 -4.57 -22.27
CA PRO A 33 -8.86 -3.56 -21.23
C PRO A 33 -10.35 -3.19 -21.17
N TRP A 34 -10.83 -2.89 -19.96
CA TRP A 34 -12.11 -2.23 -19.77
C TRP A 34 -11.91 -0.73 -19.68
N THR A 35 -12.56 0.02 -20.56
CA THR A 35 -12.46 1.49 -20.60
C THR A 35 -13.64 2.12 -19.89
N LEU A 36 -13.39 2.97 -18.92
CA LEU A 36 -14.34 3.71 -18.12
C LEU A 36 -14.21 5.21 -18.44
N GLY A 37 -14.83 5.64 -19.53
CA GLY A 37 -14.69 7.01 -20.04
C GLY A 37 -13.38 7.20 -20.82
N ARG A 38 -12.89 8.46 -20.89
CA ARG A 38 -11.72 8.80 -21.74
C ARG A 38 -10.38 8.51 -21.09
N GLU A 39 -10.29 8.63 -19.77
CA GLU A 39 -9.03 8.65 -19.04
C GLU A 39 -8.80 7.44 -18.13
N LEU A 40 -9.87 6.77 -17.70
CA LEU A 40 -9.78 5.64 -16.77
C LEU A 40 -9.94 4.32 -17.52
N SER A 41 -9.04 3.40 -17.32
CA SER A 41 -9.16 2.02 -17.81
C SER A 41 -8.61 1.01 -16.82
N ILE A 42 -9.17 -0.20 -16.86
CA ILE A 42 -8.62 -1.37 -16.17
C ILE A 42 -7.85 -2.16 -17.22
N ARG A 43 -6.56 -2.32 -17.00
CA ARG A 43 -5.66 -3.12 -17.86
C ARG A 43 -4.67 -3.88 -17.01
N LEU A 44 -4.26 -5.05 -17.45
CA LEU A 44 -3.26 -5.84 -16.73
C LEU A 44 -1.86 -5.34 -17.10
N ALA A 45 -1.07 -4.96 -16.11
CA ALA A 45 0.34 -4.61 -16.25
C ALA A 45 1.18 -5.35 -15.20
N HIS A 46 2.37 -5.79 -15.60
CA HIS A 46 3.32 -6.49 -14.74
C HIS A 46 4.45 -5.51 -14.37
N ASN A 47 4.46 -5.05 -13.13
CA ASN A 47 5.45 -4.12 -12.62
C ASN A 47 6.60 -4.89 -11.94
N THR A 48 7.70 -5.05 -12.65
CA THR A 48 8.90 -5.73 -12.15
C THR A 48 9.83 -4.82 -11.33
N GLY A 49 9.51 -3.54 -11.19
CA GLY A 49 10.40 -2.57 -10.55
C GLY A 49 11.65 -2.29 -11.39
N ILE A 50 11.52 -2.12 -12.66
CA ILE A 50 12.50 -2.21 -13.77
C ILE A 50 13.77 -1.38 -13.61
N SER A 51 13.79 -0.32 -12.84
CA SER A 51 15.00 0.50 -12.68
C SER A 51 16.21 -0.28 -12.14
N PHE A 52 15.99 -1.43 -11.52
CA PHE A 52 17.03 -2.27 -10.92
C PHE A 52 17.18 -3.65 -11.56
N SER A 53 16.38 -4.01 -12.56
CA SER A 53 16.37 -5.35 -13.20
C SER A 53 17.63 -5.66 -14.03
N ARG A 54 18.54 -4.71 -14.21
CA ARG A 54 19.81 -4.93 -14.93
C ARG A 54 20.91 -5.57 -14.07
N LEU A 55 20.70 -5.69 -12.76
CA LEU A 55 21.62 -6.36 -11.86
C LEU A 55 21.08 -7.78 -11.61
N ALA A 56 21.81 -8.80 -12.03
CA ALA A 56 21.51 -10.19 -11.74
C ALA A 56 21.30 -10.36 -10.21
N GLY A 57 20.14 -10.89 -9.80
CA GLY A 57 19.78 -11.02 -8.37
C GLY A 57 18.97 -9.86 -7.77
N SER A 58 18.74 -8.77 -8.48
CA SER A 58 18.05 -7.57 -7.95
C SER A 58 16.63 -7.82 -7.44
N GLY A 59 15.89 -8.78 -8.01
CA GLY A 59 14.52 -9.11 -7.59
C GLY A 59 14.43 -9.71 -6.18
N GLU A 60 15.43 -10.50 -5.79
CA GLU A 60 15.49 -11.09 -4.44
C GLU A 60 15.84 -10.04 -3.38
N TRP A 61 16.83 -9.23 -3.65
CA TRP A 61 17.21 -8.14 -2.74
C TRP A 61 16.05 -7.16 -2.51
N LEU A 62 15.31 -6.80 -3.57
CA LEU A 62 14.14 -5.94 -3.47
C LEU A 62 13.05 -6.55 -2.58
N ARG A 63 12.79 -7.85 -2.71
CA ARG A 63 11.85 -8.57 -1.83
C ARG A 63 12.27 -8.52 -0.38
N VAL A 64 13.54 -8.79 -0.10
CA VAL A 64 14.11 -8.74 1.25
C VAL A 64 13.99 -7.32 1.83
N MET A 65 14.34 -6.30 1.07
CA MET A 65 14.23 -4.90 1.50
C MET A 65 12.78 -4.54 1.85
N ILE A 66 11.81 -4.89 1.00
CA ILE A 66 10.39 -4.60 1.28
C ILE A 66 9.91 -5.39 2.50
N ALA A 67 10.34 -6.64 2.67
CA ALA A 67 10.00 -7.44 3.85
C ALA A 67 10.53 -6.78 5.14
N VAL A 68 11.76 -6.30 5.15
CA VAL A 68 12.36 -5.57 6.28
C VAL A 68 11.56 -4.29 6.57
N VAL A 69 11.17 -3.54 5.55
CA VAL A 69 10.30 -2.36 5.70
C VAL A 69 8.95 -2.74 6.31
N CYS A 70 8.30 -3.81 5.83
CA CYS A 70 7.04 -4.29 6.39
C CYS A 70 7.17 -4.66 7.88
N VAL A 71 8.24 -5.35 8.27
CA VAL A 71 8.52 -5.64 9.68
C VAL A 71 8.72 -4.36 10.49
N GLY A 72 9.49 -3.41 9.97
CA GLY A 72 9.69 -2.10 10.61
C GLY A 72 8.37 -1.33 10.81
N LEU A 73 7.50 -1.30 9.80
CA LEU A 73 6.18 -0.68 9.88
C LEU A 73 5.28 -1.39 10.89
N ALA A 74 5.27 -2.73 10.92
CA ALA A 74 4.52 -3.49 11.91
C ALA A 74 4.97 -3.16 13.33
N LEU A 75 6.28 -3.12 13.59
CA LEU A 75 6.83 -2.71 14.87
C LEU A 75 6.48 -1.25 15.21
N ALA A 76 6.51 -0.35 14.23
CA ALA A 76 6.15 1.04 14.40
C ALA A 76 4.68 1.23 14.83
N ILE A 77 3.74 0.45 14.30
CA ILE A 77 2.32 0.46 14.75
C ILE A 77 2.20 0.22 16.25
N TRP A 78 3.05 -0.64 16.83
CA TRP A 78 3.01 -0.96 18.25
C TRP A 78 3.78 0.05 19.14
N ARG A 79 4.78 0.74 18.60
CA ARG A 79 5.69 1.62 19.37
C ARG A 79 5.45 3.11 19.17
N ALA A 80 5.00 3.52 17.98
CA ALA A 80 4.76 4.92 17.67
C ALA A 80 3.53 5.48 18.44
N PRO A 81 3.43 6.81 18.57
CA PRO A 81 2.23 7.46 19.08
C PRO A 81 0.97 7.02 18.33
N ALA A 82 -0.14 6.89 19.06
CA ALA A 82 -1.39 6.31 18.54
C ALA A 82 -1.91 6.99 17.25
N ARG A 83 -1.63 8.29 17.08
CA ARG A 83 -1.98 9.05 15.88
C ARG A 83 -1.38 8.51 14.59
N PHE A 84 -0.27 7.79 14.67
CA PHE A 84 0.39 7.18 13.51
C PHE A 84 -0.10 5.76 13.21
N ALA A 85 -0.87 5.14 14.11
CA ALA A 85 -1.25 3.73 13.95
C ALA A 85 -2.04 3.48 12.65
N VAL A 86 -3.05 4.31 12.36
CA VAL A 86 -3.86 4.19 11.12
C VAL A 86 -3.04 4.56 9.87
N PRO A 87 -2.31 5.69 9.81
CA PRO A 87 -1.42 6.00 8.69
C PRO A 87 -0.43 4.87 8.36
N LEU A 88 0.24 4.32 9.38
CA LEU A 88 1.18 3.22 9.22
C LEU A 88 0.50 1.93 8.75
N ALA A 89 -0.76 1.69 9.17
CA ALA A 89 -1.52 0.54 8.71
C ALA A 89 -1.82 0.61 7.20
N PHE A 90 -2.12 1.79 6.66
CA PHE A 90 -2.30 1.99 5.23
C PHE A 90 -1.00 1.67 4.45
N VAL A 91 0.13 2.21 4.91
CA VAL A 91 1.43 1.94 4.27
C VAL A 91 1.80 0.45 4.36
N LEU A 92 1.63 -0.15 5.55
CA LEU A 92 1.93 -1.57 5.76
C LEU A 92 1.04 -2.46 4.90
N GLY A 93 -0.27 -2.20 4.84
CA GLY A 93 -1.21 -3.00 4.07
C GLY A 93 -0.90 -2.99 2.57
N GLY A 94 -0.64 -1.82 2.00
CA GLY A 94 -0.26 -1.69 0.60
C GLY A 94 1.12 -2.30 0.29
N ALA A 95 2.11 -2.06 1.14
CA ALA A 95 3.44 -2.66 0.98
C ALA A 95 3.41 -4.19 1.09
N ALA A 96 2.61 -4.73 2.00
CA ALA A 96 2.42 -6.18 2.16
C ALA A 96 1.74 -6.80 0.93
N GLY A 97 0.70 -6.16 0.37
CA GLY A 97 0.06 -6.59 -0.88
C GLY A 97 1.07 -6.70 -2.01
N ASN A 98 1.84 -5.62 -2.24
CA ASN A 98 2.89 -5.58 -3.25
C ASN A 98 4.04 -6.59 -2.99
N LEU A 99 4.34 -6.91 -1.73
CA LEU A 99 5.31 -7.94 -1.37
C LEU A 99 4.79 -9.34 -1.70
N ILE A 100 3.52 -9.62 -1.36
CA ILE A 100 2.87 -10.91 -1.67
C ILE A 100 2.93 -11.19 -3.17
N ASP A 101 2.62 -10.19 -4.01
CA ASP A 101 2.71 -10.32 -5.46
C ASP A 101 4.13 -10.65 -5.93
N ARG A 102 5.14 -9.94 -5.43
CA ARG A 102 6.55 -10.19 -5.77
C ARG A 102 7.04 -11.57 -5.33
N VAL A 103 6.58 -12.07 -4.19
CA VAL A 103 6.92 -13.41 -3.72
C VAL A 103 6.24 -14.49 -4.58
N ARG A 104 4.98 -14.28 -4.99
CA ARG A 104 4.18 -15.26 -5.74
C ARG A 104 4.49 -15.27 -7.23
N PHE A 105 4.70 -14.09 -7.83
CA PHE A 105 4.76 -13.93 -9.28
C PHE A 105 6.10 -13.37 -9.78
N GLY A 106 6.92 -12.79 -8.89
CA GLY A 106 8.15 -12.08 -9.27
C GLY A 106 7.93 -10.62 -9.71
N TYR A 107 6.68 -10.16 -9.79
CA TYR A 107 6.28 -8.80 -10.17
C TYR A 107 5.06 -8.36 -9.36
N VAL A 108 4.72 -7.08 -9.40
CA VAL A 108 3.46 -6.56 -8.86
C VAL A 108 2.42 -6.50 -9.98
N VAL A 109 1.19 -6.86 -9.65
CA VAL A 109 0.05 -6.78 -10.57
C VAL A 109 -0.57 -5.40 -10.48
N ASP A 110 -0.31 -4.55 -11.48
CA ASP A 110 -0.92 -3.23 -11.62
C ASP A 110 -2.07 -3.28 -12.61
N TYR A 111 -3.15 -2.54 -12.34
CA TYR A 111 -4.34 -2.65 -13.17
C TYR A 111 -5.17 -1.37 -13.33
N ILE A 112 -4.91 -0.32 -12.55
CA ILE A 112 -5.59 0.96 -12.67
C ILE A 112 -4.74 1.88 -13.54
N ALA A 113 -5.27 2.30 -14.68
CA ALA A 113 -4.60 3.23 -15.59
C ALA A 113 -5.43 4.52 -15.71
N VAL A 114 -4.79 5.67 -15.49
CA VAL A 114 -5.40 7.00 -15.57
C VAL A 114 -4.58 7.88 -16.51
N GLY A 115 -5.12 8.17 -17.68
CA GLY A 115 -4.46 9.00 -18.69
C GLY A 115 -3.00 8.55 -18.94
N PRO A 116 -2.04 9.49 -18.93
CA PRO A 116 -0.63 9.21 -19.15
C PRO A 116 0.10 8.66 -17.90
N TRP A 117 -0.59 8.51 -16.77
CA TRP A 117 0.02 8.06 -15.52
C TRP A 117 0.42 6.58 -15.59
N PRO A 118 1.53 6.18 -14.95
CA PRO A 118 1.86 4.77 -14.82
C PRO A 118 0.71 3.98 -14.20
N THR A 119 0.50 2.75 -14.65
CA THR A 119 -0.51 1.85 -14.09
C THR A 119 -0.14 1.52 -12.65
N PHE A 120 -1.12 1.48 -11.76
CA PHE A 120 -0.96 1.22 -10.32
C PHE A 120 -2.07 0.27 -9.82
N ASN A 121 -2.02 -0.08 -8.54
CA ASN A 121 -2.97 -0.98 -7.88
C ASN A 121 -3.56 -0.36 -6.60
N VAL A 122 -4.41 -1.10 -5.90
CA VAL A 122 -5.02 -0.69 -4.62
C VAL A 122 -3.95 -0.52 -3.53
N GLY A 123 -2.91 -1.36 -3.51
CA GLY A 123 -1.80 -1.25 -2.58
C GLY A 123 -1.06 0.09 -2.71
N ASP A 124 -0.81 0.55 -3.95
CA ASP A 124 -0.15 1.84 -4.20
C ASP A 124 -1.01 3.02 -3.73
N VAL A 125 -2.33 2.95 -3.96
CA VAL A 125 -3.28 3.95 -3.42
C VAL A 125 -3.23 3.98 -1.90
N ALA A 126 -3.21 2.81 -1.26
CA ALA A 126 -3.12 2.73 0.19
C ALA A 126 -1.79 3.33 0.71
N ILE A 127 -0.65 3.04 0.08
CA ILE A 127 0.64 3.62 0.43
C ILE A 127 0.58 5.15 0.31
N ALA A 128 0.03 5.68 -0.79
CA ALA A 128 -0.09 7.12 -1.01
C ALA A 128 -0.98 7.79 0.06
N ILE A 129 -2.13 7.20 0.39
CA ILE A 129 -3.01 7.68 1.46
C ILE A 129 -2.28 7.66 2.81
N GLY A 130 -1.62 6.54 3.14
CA GLY A 130 -0.88 6.40 4.39
C GLY A 130 0.23 7.45 4.52
N ALA A 131 1.00 7.69 3.44
CA ALA A 131 2.04 8.71 3.40
C ALA A 131 1.46 10.12 3.61
N ALA A 132 0.37 10.46 2.93
CA ALA A 132 -0.31 11.74 3.11
C ALA A 132 -0.81 11.93 4.57
N LEU A 133 -1.41 10.88 5.15
CA LEU A 133 -1.85 10.92 6.55
C LEU A 133 -0.69 11.05 7.55
N ILE A 134 0.48 10.46 7.27
CA ILE A 134 1.69 10.65 8.09
C ILE A 134 2.12 12.13 8.05
N VAL A 135 2.17 12.72 6.86
CA VAL A 135 2.51 14.14 6.69
C VAL A 135 1.54 15.02 7.48
N ILE A 136 0.24 14.78 7.34
CA ILE A 136 -0.79 15.51 8.10
C ILE A 136 -0.57 15.35 9.61
N ALA A 137 -0.32 14.13 10.10
CA ALA A 137 -0.12 13.86 11.53
C ALA A 137 1.17 14.52 12.09
N VAL A 138 2.18 14.75 11.23
CA VAL A 138 3.40 15.46 11.60
C VAL A 138 3.21 16.96 11.61
N VAL A 139 2.60 17.50 10.55
CA VAL A 139 2.44 18.96 10.37
C VAL A 139 1.35 19.52 11.32
N TRP A 140 0.32 18.71 11.61
CA TRP A 140 -0.81 19.10 12.46
C TRP A 140 -0.84 18.27 13.76
N PRO A 141 0.11 18.46 14.68
CA PRO A 141 0.06 17.76 15.96
C PRO A 141 -1.19 18.23 16.72
N THR A 142 -2.07 17.29 17.08
CA THR A 142 -3.31 17.55 17.82
C THR A 142 -2.99 18.12 19.21
N SER A 143 -2.65 19.39 19.26
CA SER A 143 -2.45 20.17 20.51
C SER A 143 -3.77 20.68 21.10
N PHE A 144 -4.92 20.35 20.50
CA PHE A 144 -6.21 20.95 20.85
C PHE A 144 -6.96 20.32 22.02
N THR A 145 -6.40 19.31 22.73
CA THR A 145 -7.14 18.61 23.80
C THR A 145 -6.64 18.91 25.20
N ARG A 146 -5.91 20.03 25.45
CA ARG A 146 -5.48 20.40 26.81
C ARG A 146 -6.00 21.75 27.32
N ALA A 147 -6.86 22.45 26.59
CA ALA A 147 -7.39 23.76 27.00
C ALA A 147 -8.72 23.69 27.78
N GLY A 148 -9.13 22.54 28.31
CA GLY A 148 -10.44 22.38 28.95
C GLY A 148 -10.44 21.67 30.31
N ARG A 149 -9.32 21.62 31.05
CA ARG A 149 -9.30 21.11 32.42
C ARG A 149 -8.48 22.04 33.32
N GLY A 150 -9.04 23.17 33.62
CA GLY A 150 -8.46 24.13 34.55
C GLY A 150 -9.45 25.29 34.78
N ALA A 151 -10.56 24.99 35.42
CA ALA A 151 -11.38 25.96 36.14
C ALA A 151 -12.22 25.21 37.18
#